data_e226fd2d79ddef6f74033f715f2bd6d1
#
_entry.id   e226fd2d79ddef6f74033f715f2bd6d1
#
_cell.length_a   1.000
_cell.length_b   1.000
_cell.length_c   1.000
_cell.angle_alpha   90.00
_cell.angle_beta   90.00
_cell.angle_gamma   90.00
#
_symmetry.space_group_name_H-M   'P 1'
#
loop_
_entity.id
_entity.type
_entity.pdbx_description
1 polymer ?
#
loop_
_entity_poly.entity_id
_entity_poly.type
_entity_poly.pdbx_seq_one_letter_code
_entity_poly.pdbx_strand_id
1 'polypeptide(L)'
;MKFLKTFEPLSLAILRLALALIFLYHGYPKLTHPTDQMREFFTSHGFPPYFVGLAGIIECFGALLLAAGLFTRPAALVLTGEMAVAITKVHSIHGILSVRDYEFPLAVAAGCFALATVGAGLISADNLLFGEDSKKRRKIKSSSE
;
A
#
# COMPACT_ATOMS: atom_id res chain seq x y z
N MET A 1 8.15 -27.31 -8.23
CA MET A 1 8.37 -25.85 -8.03
C MET A 1 8.61 -25.44 -6.56
N LYS A 2 9.22 -26.33 -5.73
CA LYS A 2 9.56 -26.02 -4.33
C LYS A 2 10.63 -24.91 -4.23
N PHE A 3 11.53 -24.81 -5.22
CA PHE A 3 12.60 -23.83 -5.28
C PHE A 3 12.08 -22.37 -5.26
N LEU A 4 11.02 -22.02 -5.98
CA LEU A 4 10.47 -20.66 -6.01
C LEU A 4 9.89 -20.21 -4.67
N LYS A 5 9.40 -21.14 -3.83
CA LYS A 5 8.90 -20.82 -2.49
C LYS A 5 9.99 -20.29 -1.56
N THR A 6 11.25 -20.63 -1.80
CA THR A 6 12.40 -20.11 -1.03
C THR A 6 12.57 -18.62 -1.22
N PHE A 7 12.15 -18.06 -2.36
CA PHE A 7 12.24 -16.62 -2.66
C PHE A 7 11.02 -15.82 -2.24
N GLU A 8 9.96 -16.45 -1.72
CA GLU A 8 8.75 -15.77 -1.27
C GLU A 8 9.03 -14.61 -0.27
N PRO A 9 9.87 -14.77 0.78
CA PRO A 9 10.17 -13.67 1.69
C PRO A 9 10.89 -12.51 1.02
N LEU A 10 11.77 -12.80 0.07
CA LEU A 10 12.51 -11.78 -0.68
C LEU A 10 11.57 -11.04 -1.65
N SER A 11 10.70 -11.74 -2.35
CA SER A 11 9.77 -11.13 -3.30
C SER A 11 8.76 -10.20 -2.59
N LEU A 12 8.29 -10.58 -1.41
CA LEU A 12 7.43 -9.71 -0.58
C LEU A 12 8.18 -8.47 -0.07
N ALA A 13 9.45 -8.62 0.32
CA ALA A 13 10.28 -7.49 0.71
C ALA A 13 10.51 -6.51 -0.45
N ILE A 14 10.83 -7.02 -1.64
CA ILE A 14 10.99 -6.21 -2.86
C ILE A 14 9.68 -5.50 -3.21
N LEU A 15 8.55 -6.20 -3.18
CA LEU A 15 7.25 -5.60 -3.46
C LEU A 15 6.93 -4.46 -2.50
N ARG A 16 7.16 -4.64 -1.19
CA ARG A 16 6.96 -3.59 -0.18
C ARG A 16 7.84 -2.37 -0.44
N LEU A 17 9.13 -2.59 -0.72
CA LEU A 17 10.07 -1.49 -0.98
C LEU A 17 9.72 -0.73 -2.27
N ALA A 18 9.32 -1.42 -3.32
CA ALA A 18 8.89 -0.80 -4.57
C ALA A 18 7.63 0.05 -4.37
N LEU A 19 6.61 -0.48 -3.69
CA LEU A 19 5.40 0.28 -3.36
C LEU A 19 5.69 1.45 -2.42
N ALA A 20 6.53 1.25 -1.41
CA ALA A 20 6.94 2.31 -0.49
C ALA A 20 7.63 3.46 -1.24
N LEU A 21 8.53 3.15 -2.18
CA LEU A 21 9.19 4.17 -3.01
C LEU A 21 8.19 4.95 -3.87
N ILE A 22 7.23 4.26 -4.48
CA ILE A 22 6.18 4.89 -5.30
C ILE A 22 5.35 5.86 -4.44
N PHE A 23 4.83 5.41 -3.30
CA PHE A 23 4.02 6.24 -2.42
C PHE A 23 4.81 7.41 -1.83
N LEU A 24 6.06 7.19 -1.43
CA LEU A 24 6.91 8.26 -0.91
C LEU A 24 7.17 9.33 -1.98
N TYR A 25 7.44 8.91 -3.22
CA TYR A 25 7.66 9.84 -4.34
C TYR A 25 6.43 10.71 -4.62
N HIS A 26 5.21 10.16 -4.53
CA HIS A 26 3.97 10.90 -4.76
C HIS A 26 3.48 11.67 -3.54
N GLY A 27 3.67 11.14 -2.34
CA GLY A 27 3.20 11.72 -1.09
C GLY A 27 4.08 12.87 -0.58
N TYR A 28 5.39 12.75 -0.71
CA TYR A 28 6.32 13.73 -0.17
C TYR A 28 6.10 15.16 -0.69
N PRO A 29 5.92 15.42 -2.00
CA PRO A 29 5.60 16.75 -2.49
C PRO A 29 4.27 17.30 -1.98
N LYS A 30 3.25 16.43 -1.87
CA LYS A 30 1.92 16.83 -1.34
C LYS A 30 2.00 17.29 0.11
N LEU A 31 2.92 16.71 0.88
CA LEU A 31 3.09 17.00 2.30
C LEU A 31 3.97 18.23 2.55
N THR A 32 5.07 18.36 1.80
CA THR A 32 6.10 19.38 2.07
C THR A 32 5.94 20.65 1.23
N HIS A 33 5.47 20.53 0.00
CA HIS A 33 5.38 21.62 -0.98
C HIS A 33 4.06 21.55 -1.78
N PRO A 34 2.89 21.62 -1.09
CA PRO A 34 1.60 21.56 -1.79
C PRO A 34 1.42 22.79 -2.66
N THR A 35 1.46 22.62 -3.98
CA THR A 35 1.28 23.71 -4.96
C THR A 35 -0.19 24.05 -5.14
N ASP A 36 -0.48 25.26 -5.63
CA ASP A 36 -1.86 25.66 -5.96
C ASP A 36 -2.44 24.77 -7.07
N GLN A 37 -1.62 24.34 -8.02
CA GLN A 37 -2.02 23.38 -9.04
C GLN A 37 -2.49 22.04 -8.46
N MET A 38 -1.82 21.52 -7.42
CA MET A 38 -2.28 20.30 -6.74
C MET A 38 -3.62 20.52 -6.04
N ARG A 39 -3.81 21.68 -5.39
CA ARG A 39 -5.08 22.03 -4.73
C ARG A 39 -6.21 22.16 -5.73
N GLU A 40 -5.96 22.83 -6.86
CA GLU A 40 -6.92 22.97 -7.95
C GLU A 40 -7.28 21.62 -8.57
N PHE A 41 -6.29 20.74 -8.76
CA PHE A 41 -6.52 19.38 -9.22
C PHE A 41 -7.46 18.60 -8.29
N PHE A 42 -7.25 18.66 -6.98
CA PHE A 42 -8.13 17.98 -6.01
C PHE A 42 -9.54 18.60 -6.01
N THR A 43 -9.65 19.94 -6.05
CA THR A 43 -10.96 20.62 -6.07
C THR A 43 -11.75 20.35 -7.33
N SER A 44 -11.11 20.27 -8.48
CA SER A 44 -11.78 19.94 -9.75
C SER A 44 -12.35 18.52 -9.76
N HIS A 45 -11.83 17.61 -8.92
CA HIS A 45 -12.34 16.25 -8.73
C HIS A 45 -13.28 16.11 -7.53
N GLY A 46 -13.73 17.23 -6.94
CA GLY A 46 -14.72 17.26 -5.87
C GLY A 46 -14.14 17.04 -4.46
N PHE A 47 -12.83 17.19 -4.27
CA PHE A 47 -12.19 17.11 -2.96
C PHE A 47 -11.87 18.51 -2.41
N PRO A 48 -12.05 18.76 -1.11
CA PRO A 48 -11.57 19.99 -0.49
C PRO A 48 -10.05 20.17 -0.62
N PRO A 49 -9.51 21.41 -0.68
CA PRO A 49 -8.07 21.66 -0.89
C PRO A 49 -7.14 21.01 0.14
N TYR A 50 -7.61 20.83 1.39
CA TYR A 50 -6.82 20.21 2.46
C TYR A 50 -6.59 18.68 2.25
N PHE A 51 -7.35 18.05 1.35
CA PHE A 51 -7.15 16.64 1.01
C PHE A 51 -5.78 16.37 0.35
N VAL A 52 -5.13 17.39 -0.24
CA VAL A 52 -3.76 17.26 -0.74
C VAL A 52 -2.83 16.85 0.40
N GLY A 53 -2.87 17.57 1.52
CA GLY A 53 -2.06 17.25 2.70
C GLY A 53 -2.44 15.92 3.35
N LEU A 54 -3.73 15.61 3.43
CA LEU A 54 -4.22 14.33 3.96
C LEU A 54 -3.72 13.15 3.13
N ALA A 55 -3.82 13.22 1.80
CA ALA A 55 -3.27 12.21 0.90
C ALA A 55 -1.75 12.09 1.08
N GLY A 56 -1.02 13.21 1.17
CA GLY A 56 0.42 13.20 1.44
C GLY A 56 0.79 12.50 2.75
N ILE A 57 0.01 12.69 3.82
CA ILE A 57 0.21 12.00 5.10
C ILE A 57 -0.03 10.49 4.94
N ILE A 58 -1.13 10.08 4.32
CA ILE A 58 -1.48 8.68 4.12
C ILE A 58 -0.41 7.98 3.27
N GLU A 59 -0.01 8.58 2.16
CA GLU A 59 1.02 8.04 1.26
C GLU A 59 2.38 7.93 1.95
N CYS A 60 2.87 9.01 2.60
CA CYS A 60 4.18 8.99 3.25
C CYS A 60 4.21 8.04 4.46
N PHE A 61 3.21 8.11 5.34
CA PHE A 61 3.17 7.24 6.51
C PHE A 61 2.97 5.78 6.11
N GLY A 62 2.07 5.50 5.17
CA GLY A 62 1.87 4.18 4.60
C GLY A 62 3.14 3.63 3.95
N ALA A 63 3.87 4.46 3.20
CA ALA A 63 5.16 4.09 2.61
C ALA A 63 6.19 3.68 3.65
N LEU A 64 6.33 4.42 4.75
CA LEU A 64 7.26 4.11 5.84
C LEU A 64 6.88 2.78 6.52
N LEU A 65 5.59 2.54 6.77
CA LEU A 65 5.11 1.29 7.33
C LEU A 65 5.38 0.10 6.40
N LEU A 66 5.14 0.25 5.09
CA LEU A 66 5.45 -0.79 4.10
C LEU A 66 6.95 -1.05 4.03
N ALA A 67 7.79 -0.02 4.01
CA ALA A 67 9.25 -0.18 3.96
C ALA A 67 9.77 -0.96 5.18
N ALA A 68 9.34 -0.58 6.38
CA ALA A 68 9.70 -1.27 7.61
C ALA A 68 9.08 -2.68 7.69
N GLY A 69 7.98 -2.93 6.98
CA GLY A 69 7.17 -4.13 7.13
C GLY A 69 6.47 -4.18 8.49
N LEU A 70 6.02 -3.03 8.97
CA LEU A 70 5.32 -2.85 10.24
C LEU A 70 3.87 -2.49 9.98
N PHE A 71 2.94 -3.18 10.66
CA PHE A 71 1.50 -3.05 10.37
C PHE A 71 1.18 -3.10 8.88
N THR A 72 1.87 -4.00 8.17
CA THR A 72 1.83 -4.07 6.70
C THR A 72 0.42 -4.25 6.18
N ARG A 73 -0.39 -5.12 6.80
CA ARG A 73 -1.75 -5.41 6.34
C ARG A 73 -2.68 -4.20 6.42
N PRO A 74 -2.85 -3.51 7.55
CA PRO A 74 -3.70 -2.32 7.63
C PRO A 74 -3.16 -1.17 6.78
N ALA A 75 -1.85 -0.93 6.75
CA ALA A 75 -1.25 0.10 5.90
C ALA A 75 -1.53 -0.16 4.41
N ALA A 76 -1.29 -1.37 3.94
CA ALA A 76 -1.56 -1.77 2.56
C ALA A 76 -3.05 -1.68 2.21
N LEU A 77 -3.95 -2.01 3.14
CA LEU A 77 -5.40 -1.89 2.93
C LEU A 77 -5.82 -0.43 2.75
N VAL A 78 -5.32 0.49 3.58
CA VAL A 78 -5.59 1.92 3.46
C VAL A 78 -5.08 2.46 2.13
N LEU A 79 -3.85 2.13 1.73
CA LEU A 79 -3.28 2.53 0.44
C LEU A 79 -4.04 1.93 -0.76
N THR A 80 -4.56 0.70 -0.63
CA THR A 80 -5.45 0.11 -1.63
C THR A 80 -6.73 0.93 -1.78
N GLY A 81 -7.34 1.35 -0.67
CA GLY A 81 -8.53 2.21 -0.66
C GLY A 81 -8.26 3.57 -1.31
N GLU A 82 -7.13 4.18 -1.02
CA GLU A 82 -6.71 5.45 -1.64
C GLU A 82 -6.59 5.31 -3.17
N MET A 83 -5.93 4.25 -3.65
CA MET A 83 -5.83 3.97 -5.08
C MET A 83 -7.19 3.68 -5.72
N ALA A 84 -8.09 3.00 -5.04
CA ALA A 84 -9.46 2.79 -5.52
C ALA A 84 -10.22 4.12 -5.69
N VAL A 85 -10.07 5.05 -4.76
CA VAL A 85 -10.61 6.41 -4.88
C VAL A 85 -9.97 7.16 -6.06
N ALA A 86 -8.65 7.07 -6.23
CA ALA A 86 -7.94 7.68 -7.36
C ALA A 86 -8.44 7.13 -8.70
N ILE A 87 -8.64 5.82 -8.82
CA ILE A 87 -9.20 5.20 -10.03
C ILE A 87 -10.60 5.72 -10.30
N THR A 88 -11.49 5.69 -9.31
CA THR A 88 -12.91 6.00 -9.52
C THR A 88 -13.20 7.48 -9.70
N LYS A 89 -12.45 8.37 -9.05
CA LYS A 89 -12.71 9.82 -9.06
C LYS A 89 -11.86 10.59 -10.06
N VAL A 90 -10.67 10.10 -10.35
CA VAL A 90 -9.68 10.85 -11.15
C VAL A 90 -9.46 10.22 -12.52
N HIS A 91 -9.31 8.90 -12.58
CA HIS A 91 -8.83 8.23 -13.78
C HIS A 91 -9.94 7.57 -14.63
N SER A 92 -11.14 7.41 -14.10
CA SER A 92 -12.25 6.76 -14.84
C SER A 92 -13.11 7.73 -15.65
N ILE A 93 -12.62 8.95 -15.90
CA ILE A 93 -13.34 10.01 -16.62
C ILE A 93 -13.72 9.63 -18.06
N HIS A 94 -12.95 8.76 -18.72
CA HIS A 94 -13.24 8.22 -20.04
C HIS A 94 -13.92 6.85 -20.02
N GLY A 95 -14.37 6.40 -18.84
CA GLY A 95 -15.04 5.12 -18.64
C GLY A 95 -14.10 3.97 -18.27
N ILE A 96 -14.69 2.90 -17.73
CA ILE A 96 -13.96 1.72 -17.23
C ILE A 96 -13.16 0.99 -18.32
N LEU A 97 -13.54 1.13 -19.58
CA LEU A 97 -12.84 0.48 -20.70
C LEU A 97 -11.54 1.17 -21.10
N SER A 98 -11.31 2.41 -20.65
CA SER A 98 -10.05 3.15 -20.88
C SER A 98 -8.97 2.75 -19.87
N VAL A 99 -8.55 1.47 -19.88
CA VAL A 99 -7.57 0.92 -18.93
C VAL A 99 -6.28 1.73 -18.87
N ARG A 100 -5.84 2.30 -20.00
CA ARG A 100 -4.63 3.12 -20.10
C ARG A 100 -4.63 4.30 -19.13
N ASP A 101 -5.81 4.85 -18.81
CA ASP A 101 -5.90 6.03 -17.94
C ASP A 101 -5.66 5.68 -16.47
N TYR A 102 -5.91 4.43 -16.06
CA TYR A 102 -5.78 3.99 -14.67
C TYR A 102 -4.89 2.75 -14.47
N GLU A 103 -4.16 2.29 -15.49
CA GLU A 103 -3.30 1.09 -15.40
C GLU A 103 -2.28 1.18 -14.27
N PHE A 104 -1.66 2.36 -14.08
CA PHE A 104 -0.68 2.56 -13.02
C PHE A 104 -1.31 2.47 -11.62
N PRO A 105 -2.33 3.26 -11.24
CA PRO A 105 -2.96 3.13 -9.95
C PRO A 105 -3.61 1.76 -9.74
N LEU A 106 -4.06 1.08 -10.78
CA LEU A 106 -4.57 -0.29 -10.70
C LEU A 106 -3.48 -1.28 -10.31
N ALA A 107 -2.31 -1.22 -10.95
CA ALA A 107 -1.18 -2.09 -10.63
C ALA A 107 -0.70 -1.88 -9.18
N VAL A 108 -0.62 -0.61 -8.74
CA VAL A 108 -0.26 -0.24 -7.36
C VAL A 108 -1.30 -0.75 -6.37
N ALA A 109 -2.61 -0.57 -6.66
CA ALA A 109 -3.70 -1.09 -5.83
C ALA A 109 -3.64 -2.62 -5.69
N ALA A 110 -3.42 -3.33 -6.79
CA ALA A 110 -3.29 -4.79 -6.78
C ALA A 110 -2.10 -5.26 -5.94
N GLY A 111 -0.96 -4.59 -6.04
CA GLY A 111 0.22 -4.85 -5.22
C GLY A 111 -0.03 -4.62 -3.74
N CYS A 112 -0.68 -3.52 -3.38
CA CYS A 112 -1.09 -3.22 -2.01
C CYS A 112 -2.10 -4.25 -1.49
N PHE A 113 -3.10 -4.62 -2.27
CA PHE A 113 -4.09 -5.62 -1.90
C PHE A 113 -3.45 -7.00 -1.67
N ALA A 114 -2.47 -7.39 -2.49
CA ALA A 114 -1.69 -8.60 -2.27
C ALA A 114 -0.98 -8.57 -0.90
N LEU A 115 -0.33 -7.44 -0.54
CA LEU A 115 0.30 -7.28 0.77
C LEU A 115 -0.71 -7.26 1.93
N ALA A 116 -1.89 -6.67 1.73
CA ALA A 116 -2.94 -6.67 2.75
C ALA A 116 -3.42 -8.09 3.08
N THR A 117 -3.49 -8.97 2.08
CA THR A 117 -3.95 -10.35 2.23
C THR A 117 -2.84 -11.31 2.66
N VAL A 118 -1.68 -11.26 2.02
CA VAL A 118 -0.54 -12.15 2.30
C VAL A 118 0.21 -11.72 3.57
N GLY A 119 0.41 -10.40 3.74
CA GLY A 119 1.17 -9.81 4.85
C GLY A 119 2.61 -9.47 4.46
N ALA A 120 3.40 -9.10 5.48
CA ALA A 120 4.75 -8.57 5.31
C ALA A 120 5.82 -9.58 4.88
N GLY A 121 5.58 -10.88 5.11
CA GLY A 121 6.58 -11.93 4.93
C GLY A 121 7.58 -12.04 6.09
N LEU A 122 8.53 -12.97 5.96
CA LEU A 122 9.50 -13.27 7.02
C LEU A 122 10.52 -12.13 7.25
N ILE A 123 10.86 -11.38 6.21
CA ILE A 123 11.81 -10.25 6.27
C ILE A 123 11.01 -8.97 6.58
N SER A 124 10.57 -8.81 7.84
CA SER A 124 9.71 -7.69 8.22
C SER A 124 9.72 -7.45 9.72
N ALA A 125 9.42 -6.21 10.14
CA ALA A 125 9.22 -5.87 11.54
C ALA A 125 7.99 -6.60 12.12
N ASP A 126 6.93 -6.82 11.36
CA ASP A 126 5.76 -7.60 11.78
C ASP A 126 6.15 -9.02 12.21
N ASN A 127 7.08 -9.67 11.46
CA ASN A 127 7.54 -11.01 11.82
C ASN A 127 8.45 -11.02 13.06
N LEU A 128 9.27 -9.98 13.24
CA LEU A 128 10.12 -9.84 14.42
C LEU A 128 9.30 -9.61 15.68
N LEU A 129 8.27 -8.77 15.62
CA LEU A 129 7.48 -8.36 16.78
C LEU A 129 6.35 -9.36 17.12
N PHE A 130 5.70 -9.94 16.10
CA PHE A 130 4.48 -10.74 16.26
C PHE A 130 4.63 -12.20 15.79
N GLY A 131 5.74 -12.55 15.16
CA GLY A 131 5.96 -13.86 14.53
C GLY A 131 6.04 -15.02 15.55
N GLU A 132 6.59 -14.80 16.74
CA GLU A 132 6.69 -15.80 17.79
C GLU A 132 5.34 -16.15 18.42
N ASP A 133 4.48 -15.16 18.62
CA ASP A 133 3.14 -15.36 19.16
C ASP A 133 2.26 -16.20 18.25
N SER A 134 2.38 -16.02 16.95
CA SER A 134 1.62 -16.80 15.97
C SER A 134 2.07 -18.26 15.91
N LYS A 135 3.36 -18.55 16.09
CA LYS A 135 3.92 -19.91 16.18
C LYS A 135 3.46 -20.62 17.46
N LYS A 136 3.44 -19.89 18.59
CA LYS A 136 3.00 -20.43 19.89
C LYS A 136 1.51 -20.78 19.88
N ARG A 137 0.66 -19.95 19.30
CA ARG A 137 -0.78 -20.21 19.15
C ARG A 137 -1.07 -21.42 18.25
N ARG A 138 -0.33 -21.59 17.14
CA ARG A 138 -0.46 -22.77 16.26
C ARG A 138 -0.08 -24.06 16.97
N LYS A 139 0.98 -24.03 17.78
CA LYS A 139 1.46 -25.21 18.52
C LYS A 139 0.46 -25.66 19.60
N ILE A 140 -0.18 -24.70 20.30
CA ILE A 140 -1.21 -25.00 21.29
C ILE A 140 -2.45 -25.63 20.64
N LYS A 141 -2.88 -25.10 19.48
CA LYS A 141 -4.05 -25.62 18.77
C LYS A 141 -3.85 -27.03 18.23
N SER A 142 -2.64 -27.37 17.76
CA SER A 142 -2.32 -28.70 17.23
C SER A 142 -2.10 -29.75 18.33
N SER A 143 -1.95 -29.35 19.61
CA SER A 143 -1.82 -30.26 20.75
C SER A 143 -3.14 -30.51 21.50
N SER A 144 -4.21 -29.83 21.07
CA SER A 144 -5.57 -29.96 21.63
C SER A 144 -6.55 -30.73 20.70
N GLU A 145 -6.09 -31.15 19.52
CA GLU A 145 -6.78 -32.06 18.58
C GLU A 145 -6.18 -33.48 18.66
#